data_a1f65d8579b2156f2e96a7f6d4a80058
#
_entry.id   a1f65d8579b2156f2e96a7f6d4a80058
#
_cell.length_a   1.000
_cell.length_b   1.000
_cell.length_c   1.000
_cell.angle_alpha   90.00
_cell.angle_beta   90.00
_cell.angle_gamma   90.00
#
_symmetry.space_group_name_H-M   'P 1'
#
loop_
_entity.id
_entity.type
_entity.pdbx_description
1 polymer ?
#
loop_
_entity_poly.entity_id
_entity_poly.type
_entity_poly.pdbx_seq_one_letter_code
_entity_poly.pdbx_strand_id
1 'polypeptide(L)' 'MRMPFGKHKGEDIENLPSDYLKWLAENCEQDHIATAADEEYRWRDDNSEHKWED' A
#
# COMPACT_ATOMS: atom_id res chain seq x y z
N MET A 1 -1.88 9.86 1.38
CA MET A 1 -1.29 9.97 0.02
C MET A 1 -2.12 9.16 -0.96
N ARG A 2 -2.47 9.75 -2.08
CA ARG A 2 -3.24 9.08 -3.12
C ARG A 2 -2.33 8.44 -4.15
N MET A 3 -2.78 7.31 -4.70
CA MET A 3 -2.01 6.61 -5.72
C MET A 3 -2.04 7.38 -7.04
N PRO A 4 -0.87 7.69 -7.61
CA PRO A 4 -0.81 8.42 -8.88
C PRO A 4 -0.90 7.52 -10.11
N PHE A 5 -0.94 6.21 -9.93
CA PHE A 5 -0.95 5.27 -11.05
C PHE A 5 -1.53 3.91 -10.63
N GLY A 6 -1.72 3.04 -11.60
CA GLY A 6 -2.16 1.67 -11.36
C GLY A 6 -3.66 1.52 -11.22
N LYS A 7 -4.11 0.31 -10.91
CA LYS A 7 -5.55 0.02 -10.83
C LYS A 7 -6.24 0.75 -9.67
N HIS A 8 -5.48 1.24 -8.71
CA HIS A 8 -6.00 1.98 -7.57
C HIS A 8 -5.72 3.49 -7.68
N LYS A 9 -5.47 3.98 -8.89
CA LYS A 9 -5.22 5.40 -9.11
C LYS A 9 -6.34 6.26 -8.50
N GLY A 10 -5.94 7.27 -7.73
CA GLY A 10 -6.88 8.18 -7.08
C GLY A 10 -7.35 7.73 -5.71
N GLU A 11 -7.04 6.51 -5.30
CA GLU A 11 -7.37 6.02 -3.96
C GLU A 11 -6.23 6.30 -2.99
N ASP A 12 -6.58 6.54 -1.73
CA ASP A 12 -5.58 6.72 -0.70
C ASP A 12 -4.88 5.40 -0.38
N ILE A 13 -3.59 5.48 -0.09
CA ILE A 13 -2.81 4.31 0.33
C ILE A 13 -3.46 3.64 1.55
N GLU A 14 -4.04 4.43 2.44
CA GLU A 14 -4.72 3.92 3.63
C GLU A 14 -5.93 3.04 3.31
N ASN A 15 -6.47 3.14 2.11
CA ASN A 15 -7.63 2.37 1.68
C ASN A 15 -7.29 1.17 0.81
N LEU A 16 -6.02 0.98 0.47
CA LEU A 16 -5.60 -0.11 -0.41
C LEU A 16 -5.55 -1.45 0.33
N PRO A 17 -5.78 -2.57 -0.40
CA PRO A 17 -5.60 -3.88 0.20
C PRO A 17 -4.17 -4.12 0.62
N SER A 18 -3.95 -4.91 1.67
CA SER A 18 -2.61 -5.17 2.18
C SER A 18 -1.72 -5.92 1.18
N ASP A 19 -2.30 -6.82 0.40
CA ASP A 19 -1.54 -7.53 -0.64
C ASP A 19 -1.04 -6.57 -1.71
N TYR A 20 -1.83 -5.56 -2.08
CA TYR A 20 -1.38 -4.54 -3.02
C TYR A 20 -0.27 -3.67 -2.43
N LEU A 21 -0.38 -3.33 -1.14
CA LEU A 21 0.66 -2.58 -0.44
C LEU A 21 1.99 -3.35 -0.43
N LYS A 22 1.91 -4.65 -0.18
CA LYS A 22 3.11 -5.49 -0.21
C LYS A 22 3.73 -5.50 -1.60
N TRP A 23 2.91 -5.63 -2.63
CA TRP A 23 3.38 -5.59 -4.01
C TRP A 23 4.07 -4.26 -4.33
N LEU A 24 3.48 -3.16 -3.91
CA LEU A 24 4.07 -1.83 -4.11
C LEU A 24 5.42 -1.71 -3.41
N ALA A 25 5.51 -2.18 -2.17
CA ALA A 25 6.75 -2.12 -1.41
C ALA A 25 7.87 -2.90 -2.08
N GLU A 26 7.54 -3.98 -2.76
CA GLU A 26 8.52 -4.86 -3.38
C GLU A 26 8.84 -4.48 -4.83
N ASN A 27 7.90 -3.91 -5.57
CA ASN A 27 8.00 -3.75 -7.01
C ASN A 27 7.91 -2.32 -7.52
N CYS A 28 7.52 -1.36 -6.70
CA CYS A 28 7.36 0.02 -7.14
C CYS A 28 8.72 0.70 -7.32
N GLU A 29 8.91 1.35 -8.46
CA GLU A 29 10.15 2.05 -8.78
C GLU A 29 10.26 3.41 -8.07
N GLN A 30 9.14 3.94 -7.61
CA GLN A 30 9.12 5.23 -6.91
C GLN A 30 9.31 5.01 -5.42
N ASP A 31 10.49 5.34 -4.93
CA ASP A 31 10.86 5.08 -3.53
C ASP A 31 9.89 5.64 -2.51
N HIS A 32 9.39 6.86 -2.74
CA HIS A 32 8.48 7.47 -1.77
C HIS A 32 7.15 6.73 -1.67
N ILE A 33 6.67 6.18 -2.78
CA ILE A 33 5.44 5.38 -2.79
C ILE A 33 5.68 4.02 -2.17
N ALA A 34 6.79 3.39 -2.52
CA ALA A 34 7.16 2.09 -1.94
C ALA A 34 7.32 2.21 -0.42
N THR A 35 7.97 3.28 0.05
CA THR A 35 8.15 3.52 1.48
C THR A 35 6.82 3.73 2.17
N ALA A 36 5.93 4.54 1.58
CA ALA A 36 4.61 4.79 2.17
C ALA A 36 3.80 3.50 2.25
N ALA A 37 3.86 2.66 1.21
CA ALA A 37 3.16 1.38 1.20
C ALA A 37 3.71 0.44 2.27
N ASP A 38 5.03 0.39 2.40
CA ASP A 38 5.69 -0.45 3.40
C ASP A 38 5.32 -0.02 4.82
N GLU A 39 5.34 1.29 5.08
CA GLU A 39 4.98 1.83 6.39
C GLU A 39 3.53 1.51 6.74
N GLU A 40 2.62 1.66 5.80
CA GLU A 40 1.21 1.34 6.03
C GLU A 40 1.03 -0.16 6.28
N TYR A 41 1.72 -0.99 5.51
CA TYR A 41 1.67 -2.44 5.68
C TYR A 41 2.14 -2.83 7.08
N ARG A 42 3.26 -2.27 7.52
CA ARG A 42 3.81 -2.55 8.85
C ARG A 42 2.88 -2.08 9.96
N TRP A 43 2.26 -0.91 9.78
CA TRP A 43 1.29 -0.41 10.74
C TRP A 43 0.12 -1.37 10.91
N ARG A 44 -0.38 -1.87 9.78
CA ARG A 44 -1.48 -2.84 9.81
C ARG A 44 -1.08 -4.14 10.48
N ASP A 45 0.15 -4.58 10.24
CA ASP A 45 0.66 -5.80 10.85
C ASP A 45 0.73 -5.65 12.37
N ASP A 46 1.25 -4.52 12.85
CA ASP A 46 1.36 -4.24 14.28
C ASP A 46 -0.01 -4.12 14.95
N ASN A 47 -1.00 -3.64 14.23
CA ASN A 47 -2.34 -3.38 14.77
C ASN A 47 -3.37 -4.41 14.35
N SER A 48 -2.97 -5.43 13.62
CA SER A 48 -3.87 -6.48 13.09
C SER A 48 -5.00 -5.90 12.24
N GLU A 49 -4.67 -4.88 11.44
CA GLU A 49 -5.64 -4.15 10.62
C GLU A 49 -5.52 -4.46 9.13
N HIS A 50 -4.96 -5.61 8.77
CA HIS A 50 -4.82 -5.99 7.37
C HIS A 50 -6.16 -6.11 6.65
N LYS A 51 -6.16 -5.64 5.41
CA LYS A 51 -7.29 -5.78 4.49
C LYS A 51 -6.78 -6.51 3.27
N TRP A 52 -7.33 -7.69 3.02
CA TRP A 52 -6.87 -8.50 1.89
C TRP A 52 -7.82 -8.39 0.72
N GLU A 53 -7.27 -8.36 -0.49
CA GLU A 53 -8.07 -8.37 -1.70
C GLU A 53 -8.52 -9.80 -1.99
N ASP A 54 -9.80 -9.97 -2.26
CA ASP A 54 -10.34 -11.30 -2.58
C ASP A 54 -10.07 -11.68 -4.04
#